data_218444123992ad77539f5b2b31363f4d
#
_entry.id   218444123992ad77539f5b2b31363f4d
#
_cell.length_a   1.000
_cell.length_b   1.000
_cell.length_c   1.000
_cell.angle_alpha   90.00
_cell.angle_beta   90.00
_cell.angle_gamma   90.00
#
_symmetry.space_group_name_H-M   'P 1'
#
loop_
_entity.id
_entity.type
_entity.pdbx_description
1 polymer ?
#
loop_
_entity_poly.entity_id
_entity_poly.type
_entity_poly.pdbx_seq_one_letter_code
_entity_poly.pdbx_strand_id
1 'polypeptide(L)'
;MKFNKYFDHTNLKPEATKDDIRTLCEEAKKYDFASVCVNGIYTAFAKECLSGSDVKTCVVVGFPLGAMSTDVKAYETKKAVEDGADEIDMVIPVGLLKAGEYDAVYEDIKAVRDACAGKVLKVIFENCLLTDEEKIKACELSVKAGADYVKTSTGFSTGGATISDVAQQLP
;
A
#
# COMPACT_ATOMS: atom_id res chain seq x y z
N MET A 1 9.79 18.52 10.10
CA MET A 1 9.90 17.49 9.05
C MET A 1 9.95 18.19 7.70
N LYS A 2 10.76 17.74 6.74
CA LYS A 2 10.81 18.31 5.39
C LYS A 2 9.59 17.85 4.60
N PHE A 3 8.97 18.72 3.80
CA PHE A 3 7.73 18.42 3.04
C PHE A 3 7.88 17.24 2.08
N ASN A 4 9.04 17.09 1.46
CA ASN A 4 9.35 15.97 0.56
C ASN A 4 9.26 14.58 1.21
N LYS A 5 9.44 14.48 2.54
CA LYS A 5 9.31 13.22 3.28
C LYS A 5 7.86 12.75 3.50
N TYR A 6 6.87 13.41 2.88
CA TYR A 6 5.48 12.96 2.84
C TYR A 6 5.09 12.28 1.52
N PHE A 7 6.03 12.16 0.57
CA PHE A 7 5.73 11.61 -0.76
C PHE A 7 6.29 10.19 -0.93
N ASP A 8 5.41 9.30 -1.37
CA ASP A 8 5.75 8.02 -1.99
C ASP A 8 5.83 8.24 -3.51
N HIS A 9 7.03 8.31 -4.07
CA HIS A 9 7.22 8.48 -5.51
C HIS A 9 6.87 7.19 -6.24
N THR A 10 5.83 7.21 -7.08
CA THR A 10 5.10 6.00 -7.47
C THR A 10 5.12 5.75 -8.97
N ASN A 11 5.44 4.52 -9.39
CA ASN A 11 5.18 4.01 -10.73
C ASN A 11 4.65 2.57 -10.66
N LEU A 12 3.33 2.41 -10.87
CA LEU A 12 2.61 1.14 -10.82
C LEU A 12 2.02 0.73 -12.18
N LYS A 13 2.45 1.40 -13.25
CA LYS A 13 2.00 1.07 -14.61
C LYS A 13 2.39 -0.35 -14.98
N PRO A 14 1.51 -1.14 -15.60
CA PRO A 14 1.82 -2.52 -15.99
C PRO A 14 2.92 -2.62 -17.04
N GLU A 15 3.09 -1.59 -17.84
CA GLU A 15 4.14 -1.49 -18.87
C GLU A 15 5.47 -0.88 -18.38
N ALA A 16 5.56 -0.50 -17.09
CA ALA A 16 6.80 0.08 -16.55
C ALA A 16 7.99 -0.87 -16.76
N THR A 17 9.10 -0.32 -17.20
CA THR A 17 10.35 -1.03 -17.45
C THR A 17 11.34 -0.84 -16.30
N LYS A 18 12.44 -1.61 -16.30
CA LYS A 18 13.54 -1.40 -15.33
C LYS A 18 14.16 0.00 -15.45
N ASP A 19 14.18 0.59 -16.65
CA ASP A 19 14.73 1.93 -16.85
C ASP A 19 13.81 3.00 -16.27
N ASP A 20 12.48 2.79 -16.34
CA ASP A 20 11.51 3.66 -15.69
C ASP A 20 11.66 3.59 -14.15
N ILE A 21 11.86 2.39 -13.59
CA ILE A 21 12.07 2.22 -12.14
C ILE A 21 13.42 2.81 -11.71
N ARG A 22 14.47 2.69 -12.51
CA ARG A 22 15.77 3.32 -12.24
C ARG A 22 15.61 4.84 -12.15
N THR A 23 14.94 5.45 -13.14
CA THR A 23 14.66 6.90 -13.18
C THR A 23 13.87 7.32 -11.94
N LEU A 24 12.82 6.57 -11.58
CA LEU A 24 12.02 6.80 -10.38
C LEU A 24 12.88 6.83 -9.11
N CYS A 25 13.82 5.87 -8.96
CA CYS A 25 14.71 5.80 -7.81
C CYS A 25 15.72 6.96 -7.79
N GLU A 26 16.26 7.36 -8.94
CA GLU A 26 17.18 8.50 -9.05
C GLU A 26 16.50 9.82 -8.67
N GLU A 27 15.27 10.03 -9.15
CA GLU A 27 14.44 11.17 -8.77
C GLU A 27 14.14 11.18 -7.27
N ALA A 28 13.75 10.03 -6.70
CA ALA A 28 13.45 9.93 -5.28
C ALA A 28 14.68 10.25 -4.41
N LYS A 29 15.86 9.80 -4.79
CA LYS A 29 17.13 10.17 -4.12
C LYS A 29 17.43 11.64 -4.25
N LYS A 30 17.29 12.19 -5.48
CA LYS A 30 17.59 13.60 -5.77
C LYS A 30 16.71 14.56 -4.97
N TYR A 31 15.41 14.24 -4.86
CA TYR A 31 14.44 15.09 -4.17
C TYR A 31 14.20 14.68 -2.71
N ASP A 32 14.91 13.66 -2.24
CA ASP A 32 14.86 13.18 -0.85
C ASP A 32 13.43 12.81 -0.42
N PHE A 33 12.69 12.03 -1.26
CA PHE A 33 11.34 11.57 -0.95
C PHE A 33 11.33 10.50 0.16
N ALA A 34 10.14 10.20 0.72
CA ALA A 34 9.98 9.18 1.76
C ALA A 34 10.27 7.78 1.21
N SER A 35 9.62 7.44 0.10
CA SER A 35 9.76 6.14 -0.54
C SER A 35 9.65 6.22 -2.06
N VAL A 36 9.98 5.10 -2.73
CA VAL A 36 9.43 4.76 -4.04
C VAL A 36 8.40 3.65 -3.87
N CYS A 37 7.30 3.72 -4.63
CA CYS A 37 6.25 2.70 -4.61
C CYS A 37 6.19 1.99 -5.96
N VAL A 38 6.36 0.66 -5.95
CA VAL A 38 6.49 -0.17 -7.16
C VAL A 38 5.66 -1.45 -7.09
N ASN A 39 5.46 -2.09 -8.24
CA ASN A 39 4.91 -3.45 -8.31
C ASN A 39 5.93 -4.47 -7.79
N GLY A 40 5.46 -5.59 -7.22
CA GLY A 40 6.27 -6.62 -6.58
C GLY A 40 7.42 -7.17 -7.41
N ILE A 41 7.24 -7.26 -8.76
CA ILE A 41 8.30 -7.69 -9.69
C ILE A 41 9.56 -6.82 -9.65
N TYR A 42 9.44 -5.58 -9.19
CA TYR A 42 10.55 -4.62 -9.14
C TYR A 42 11.13 -4.40 -7.74
N THR A 43 10.67 -5.13 -6.72
CA THR A 43 11.10 -4.91 -5.32
C THR A 43 12.62 -4.97 -5.15
N ALA A 44 13.24 -6.09 -5.52
CA ALA A 44 14.69 -6.27 -5.37
C ALA A 44 15.49 -5.24 -6.18
N PHE A 45 15.02 -4.94 -7.42
CA PHE A 45 15.68 -3.96 -8.28
C PHE A 45 15.59 -2.53 -7.72
N ALA A 46 14.42 -2.11 -7.24
CA ALA A 46 14.27 -0.81 -6.60
C ALA A 46 15.12 -0.71 -5.34
N LYS A 47 15.14 -1.77 -4.50
CA LYS A 47 15.99 -1.83 -3.31
C LYS A 47 17.48 -1.66 -3.63
N GLU A 48 17.96 -2.31 -4.70
CA GLU A 48 19.32 -2.14 -5.19
C GLU A 48 19.60 -0.70 -5.64
N CYS A 49 18.71 -0.11 -6.46
CA CYS A 49 18.84 1.26 -6.95
C CYS A 49 18.84 2.31 -5.83
N LEU A 50 18.16 2.05 -4.71
CA LEU A 50 18.07 2.94 -3.55
C LEU A 50 19.20 2.75 -2.54
N SER A 51 20.13 1.81 -2.80
CA SER A 51 21.27 1.56 -1.92
C SER A 51 22.05 2.84 -1.62
N GLY A 52 22.47 3.01 -0.36
CA GLY A 52 23.18 4.19 0.11
C GLY A 52 22.31 5.42 0.37
N SER A 53 20.98 5.30 0.28
CA SER A 53 20.03 6.36 0.62
C SER A 53 19.11 5.93 1.76
N ASP A 54 18.36 6.88 2.34
CA ASP A 54 17.32 6.62 3.34
C ASP A 54 15.91 6.48 2.74
N VAL A 55 15.77 6.61 1.40
CA VAL A 55 14.51 6.41 0.68
C VAL A 55 14.08 4.94 0.80
N LYS A 56 12.83 4.72 1.18
CA LYS A 56 12.28 3.38 1.43
C LYS A 56 11.78 2.73 0.14
N THR A 57 11.79 1.39 0.13
CA THR A 57 11.14 0.61 -0.92
C THR A 57 9.75 0.21 -0.44
N CYS A 58 8.71 0.81 -1.01
CA CYS A 58 7.31 0.49 -0.80
C CYS A 58 6.81 -0.42 -1.92
N VAL A 59 6.02 -1.44 -1.60
CA VAL A 59 5.53 -2.43 -2.56
C VAL A 59 4.03 -2.63 -2.39
N VAL A 60 3.29 -2.62 -3.50
CA VAL A 60 1.85 -2.90 -3.46
C VAL A 60 1.56 -4.41 -3.40
N VAL A 61 0.49 -4.78 -2.70
CA VAL A 61 0.04 -6.16 -2.50
C VAL A 61 -1.47 -6.26 -2.75
N GLY A 62 -1.89 -7.31 -3.45
CA GLY A 62 -3.30 -7.46 -3.83
C GLY A 62 -3.80 -6.34 -4.74
N PHE A 63 -2.91 -5.72 -5.49
CA PHE A 63 -3.16 -4.45 -6.17
C PHE A 63 -3.52 -4.65 -7.65
N PRO A 64 -4.44 -3.81 -8.23
CA PRO A 64 -5.18 -2.73 -7.56
C PRO A 64 -6.54 -3.16 -6.99
N LEU A 65 -6.97 -4.41 -7.18
CA LEU A 65 -8.36 -4.82 -6.98
C LEU A 65 -8.67 -5.30 -5.54
N GLY A 66 -7.68 -5.73 -4.78
CA GLY A 66 -7.88 -6.35 -3.46
C GLY A 66 -8.62 -7.70 -3.50
N ALA A 67 -8.90 -8.25 -4.68
CA ALA A 67 -9.82 -9.37 -4.91
C ALA A 67 -9.13 -10.75 -4.95
N MET A 68 -7.87 -10.84 -4.58
CA MET A 68 -7.17 -12.13 -4.42
C MET A 68 -7.53 -12.76 -3.06
N SER A 69 -7.29 -14.08 -2.95
CA SER A 69 -7.43 -14.77 -1.66
C SER A 69 -6.40 -14.24 -0.65
N THR A 70 -6.77 -14.28 0.62
CA THR A 70 -5.93 -13.87 1.75
C THR A 70 -4.56 -14.53 1.74
N ASP A 71 -4.49 -15.84 1.50
CA ASP A 71 -3.23 -16.59 1.47
C ASP A 71 -2.28 -16.08 0.36
N VAL A 72 -2.84 -15.70 -0.81
CA VAL A 72 -2.06 -15.13 -1.91
C VAL A 72 -1.49 -13.77 -1.52
N LYS A 73 -2.27 -12.89 -0.90
CA LYS A 73 -1.77 -11.59 -0.40
C LYS A 73 -0.69 -11.76 0.66
N ALA A 74 -0.89 -12.69 1.61
CA ALA A 74 0.11 -12.98 2.63
C ALA A 74 1.41 -13.53 2.02
N TYR A 75 1.32 -14.42 1.02
CA TYR A 75 2.48 -14.92 0.28
C TYR A 75 3.20 -13.80 -0.50
N GLU A 76 2.46 -12.97 -1.23
CA GLU A 76 2.98 -11.82 -1.97
C GLU A 76 3.72 -10.86 -1.01
N THR A 77 3.14 -10.59 0.15
CA THR A 77 3.74 -9.77 1.21
C THR A 77 5.07 -10.36 1.70
N LYS A 78 5.06 -11.66 2.05
CA LYS A 78 6.27 -12.35 2.49
C LYS A 78 7.37 -12.27 1.44
N LYS A 79 7.03 -12.52 0.17
CA LYS A 79 7.98 -12.43 -0.94
C LYS A 79 8.53 -11.01 -1.12
N ALA A 80 7.67 -9.99 -1.03
CA ALA A 80 8.11 -8.59 -1.10
C ALA A 80 9.08 -8.23 0.03
N VAL A 81 8.82 -8.67 1.26
CA VAL A 81 9.72 -8.46 2.41
C VAL A 81 11.06 -9.18 2.23
N GLU A 82 11.06 -10.42 1.75
CA GLU A 82 12.28 -11.18 1.42
C GLU A 82 13.11 -10.48 0.33
N ASP A 83 12.48 -9.85 -0.65
CA ASP A 83 13.11 -9.08 -1.73
C ASP A 83 13.55 -7.67 -1.29
N GLY A 84 13.29 -7.28 -0.04
CA GLY A 84 13.82 -6.06 0.56
C GLY A 84 12.82 -4.91 0.69
N ALA A 85 11.51 -5.15 0.60
CA ALA A 85 10.51 -4.13 0.90
C ALA A 85 10.65 -3.60 2.33
N ASP A 86 10.57 -2.29 2.50
CA ASP A 86 10.53 -1.60 3.79
C ASP A 86 9.09 -1.29 4.20
N GLU A 87 8.19 -1.16 3.23
CA GLU A 87 6.78 -0.81 3.40
C GLU A 87 5.90 -1.62 2.45
N ILE A 88 4.71 -1.99 2.91
CA ILE A 88 3.71 -2.76 2.15
C ILE A 88 2.42 -1.96 2.07
N ASP A 89 1.90 -1.76 0.87
CA ASP A 89 0.64 -1.09 0.58
C ASP A 89 -0.37 -2.12 0.06
N MET A 90 -1.22 -2.67 0.93
CA MET A 90 -2.22 -3.66 0.53
C MET A 90 -3.55 -3.01 0.16
N VAL A 91 -4.31 -3.65 -0.73
CA VAL A 91 -5.72 -3.27 -0.99
C VAL A 91 -6.66 -4.23 -0.26
N ILE A 92 -7.68 -3.67 0.43
CA ILE A 92 -8.70 -4.47 1.13
C ILE A 92 -9.56 -5.28 0.14
N PRO A 93 -10.20 -6.37 0.60
CA PRO A 93 -11.21 -7.09 -0.18
C PRO A 93 -12.54 -6.32 -0.19
N VAL A 94 -12.64 -5.29 -1.04
CA VAL A 94 -13.78 -4.34 -1.10
C VAL A 94 -15.12 -5.06 -1.17
N GLY A 95 -15.23 -6.14 -1.96
CA GLY A 95 -16.46 -6.90 -2.08
C GLY A 95 -16.93 -7.52 -0.76
N LEU A 96 -16.00 -8.04 0.05
CA LEU A 96 -16.31 -8.59 1.36
C LEU A 96 -16.73 -7.49 2.35
N LEU A 97 -16.07 -6.35 2.32
CA LEU A 97 -16.47 -5.20 3.13
C LEU A 97 -17.92 -4.76 2.82
N LYS A 98 -18.25 -4.64 1.53
CA LYS A 98 -19.60 -4.28 1.06
C LYS A 98 -20.66 -5.33 1.41
N ALA A 99 -20.27 -6.59 1.48
CA ALA A 99 -21.15 -7.68 1.91
C ALA A 99 -21.34 -7.74 3.44
N GLY A 100 -20.63 -6.91 4.22
CA GLY A 100 -20.67 -6.92 5.68
C GLY A 100 -19.87 -8.09 6.30
N GLU A 101 -19.02 -8.77 5.52
CA GLU A 101 -18.19 -9.88 5.98
C GLU A 101 -16.94 -9.36 6.71
N TYR A 102 -17.16 -8.61 7.79
CA TYR A 102 -16.13 -7.85 8.51
C TYR A 102 -15.04 -8.73 9.13
N ASP A 103 -15.39 -9.92 9.60
CA ASP A 103 -14.38 -10.85 10.12
C ASP A 103 -13.42 -11.31 9.02
N ALA A 104 -13.93 -11.59 7.82
CA ALA A 104 -13.09 -11.97 6.68
C ALA A 104 -12.17 -10.80 6.23
N VAL A 105 -12.66 -9.57 6.24
CA VAL A 105 -11.84 -8.37 5.96
C VAL A 105 -10.75 -8.20 7.02
N TYR A 106 -11.08 -8.37 8.30
CA TYR A 106 -10.12 -8.31 9.39
C TYR A 106 -9.02 -9.37 9.23
N GLU A 107 -9.40 -10.62 8.97
CA GLU A 107 -8.44 -11.73 8.80
C GLU A 107 -7.54 -11.50 7.57
N ASP A 108 -8.05 -10.92 6.50
CA ASP A 108 -7.26 -10.56 5.31
C ASP A 108 -6.17 -9.53 5.65
N ILE A 109 -6.53 -8.44 6.34
CA ILE A 109 -5.57 -7.42 6.77
C ILE A 109 -4.58 -8.01 7.78
N LYS A 110 -5.07 -8.81 8.73
CA LYS A 110 -4.25 -9.44 9.77
C LYS A 110 -3.21 -10.41 9.21
N ALA A 111 -3.59 -11.22 8.23
CA ALA A 111 -2.68 -12.13 7.56
C ALA A 111 -1.54 -11.39 6.85
N VAL A 112 -1.86 -10.28 6.18
CA VAL A 112 -0.85 -9.40 5.56
C VAL A 112 0.00 -8.74 6.63
N ARG A 113 -0.59 -8.24 7.76
CA ARG A 113 0.16 -7.65 8.88
C ARG A 113 1.19 -8.64 9.44
N ASP A 114 0.79 -9.88 9.63
CA ASP A 114 1.67 -10.91 10.18
C ASP A 114 2.82 -11.25 9.20
N ALA A 115 2.52 -11.27 7.90
CA ALA A 115 3.50 -11.48 6.85
C ALA A 115 4.49 -10.30 6.67
N CYS A 116 4.13 -9.10 7.10
CA CYS A 116 4.99 -7.91 7.02
C CYS A 116 6.25 -7.99 7.91
N ALA A 117 6.33 -8.91 8.85
CA ALA A 117 7.52 -9.12 9.70
C ALA A 117 8.05 -7.82 10.35
N GLY A 118 7.15 -6.96 10.84
CA GLY A 118 7.49 -5.68 11.48
C GLY A 118 7.77 -4.52 10.52
N LYS A 119 7.60 -4.69 9.21
CA LYS A 119 7.63 -3.60 8.23
C LYS A 119 6.36 -2.76 8.31
N VAL A 120 6.40 -1.55 7.75
CA VAL A 120 5.24 -0.65 7.68
C VAL A 120 4.15 -1.27 6.80
N LEU A 121 2.92 -1.29 7.31
CA LEU A 121 1.72 -1.69 6.57
C LEU A 121 0.81 -0.50 6.37
N LYS A 122 0.48 -0.21 5.12
CA LYS A 122 -0.55 0.77 4.74
C LYS A 122 -1.71 0.03 4.06
N VAL A 123 -2.95 0.37 4.42
CA VAL A 123 -4.15 -0.31 3.95
C VAL A 123 -4.95 0.61 3.04
N ILE A 124 -5.07 0.24 1.76
CA ILE A 124 -5.78 1.01 0.73
C ILE A 124 -7.25 0.58 0.72
N PHE A 125 -8.17 1.52 0.86
CA PHE A 125 -9.61 1.27 0.94
C PHE A 125 -10.32 1.36 -0.41
N GLU A 126 -9.82 2.15 -1.36
CA GLU A 126 -10.50 2.56 -2.59
C GLU A 126 -11.81 3.31 -2.30
N ASN A 127 -11.70 4.42 -1.62
CA ASN A 127 -12.83 5.20 -1.06
C ASN A 127 -13.95 5.51 -2.04
N CYS A 128 -13.63 5.68 -3.34
CA CYS A 128 -14.65 5.96 -4.35
C CYS A 128 -15.66 4.82 -4.57
N LEU A 129 -15.39 3.62 -4.04
CA LEU A 129 -16.30 2.47 -4.09
C LEU A 129 -17.11 2.31 -2.80
N LEU A 130 -16.81 3.09 -1.75
CA LEU A 130 -17.33 2.91 -0.39
C LEU A 130 -18.28 4.03 0.03
N THR A 131 -19.28 3.66 0.85
CA THR A 131 -20.05 4.65 1.62
C THR A 131 -19.24 5.16 2.81
N ASP A 132 -19.70 6.21 3.47
CA ASP A 132 -19.02 6.78 4.63
C ASP A 132 -18.97 5.80 5.80
N GLU A 133 -20.05 5.03 6.01
CA GLU A 133 -20.10 3.97 7.03
C GLU A 133 -19.09 2.84 6.73
N GLU A 134 -18.97 2.46 5.46
CA GLU A 134 -18.00 1.44 5.03
C GLU A 134 -16.55 1.92 5.22
N LYS A 135 -16.25 3.21 4.96
CA LYS A 135 -14.92 3.81 5.21
C LYS A 135 -14.56 3.78 6.70
N ILE A 136 -15.51 4.16 7.56
CA ILE A 136 -15.31 4.12 9.02
C ILE A 136 -15.04 2.68 9.45
N LYS A 137 -15.84 1.72 8.96
CA LYS A 137 -15.65 0.31 9.28
C LYS A 137 -14.29 -0.23 8.83
N ALA A 138 -13.84 0.14 7.63
CA ALA A 138 -12.52 -0.23 7.13
C ALA A 138 -11.39 0.34 8.02
N CYS A 139 -11.53 1.57 8.53
CA CYS A 139 -10.60 2.14 9.50
C CYS A 139 -10.55 1.33 10.80
N GLU A 140 -11.71 1.02 11.40
CA GLU A 140 -11.80 0.23 12.63
C GLU A 140 -11.09 -1.13 12.47
N LEU A 141 -11.36 -1.83 11.36
CA LEU A 141 -10.77 -3.14 11.07
C LEU A 141 -9.25 -3.04 10.85
N SER A 142 -8.78 -1.99 10.18
CA SER A 142 -7.36 -1.75 9.94
C SER A 142 -6.60 -1.46 11.24
N VAL A 143 -7.16 -0.62 12.11
CA VAL A 143 -6.59 -0.35 13.45
C VAL A 143 -6.54 -1.62 14.28
N LYS A 144 -7.65 -2.39 14.32
CA LYS A 144 -7.73 -3.68 15.04
C LYS A 144 -6.69 -4.68 14.54
N ALA A 145 -6.43 -4.72 13.24
CA ALA A 145 -5.43 -5.60 12.62
C ALA A 145 -3.98 -5.13 12.81
N GLY A 146 -3.75 -3.90 13.28
CA GLY A 146 -2.42 -3.33 13.54
C GLY A 146 -1.77 -2.70 12.31
N ALA A 147 -2.54 -2.14 11.40
CA ALA A 147 -2.02 -1.32 10.30
C ALA A 147 -1.37 -0.05 10.85
N ASP A 148 -0.28 0.40 10.20
CA ASP A 148 0.42 1.63 10.58
C ASP A 148 -0.23 2.87 9.93
N TYR A 149 -0.81 2.70 8.73
CA TYR A 149 -1.48 3.76 7.97
C TYR A 149 -2.70 3.20 7.22
N VAL A 150 -3.62 4.10 6.88
CA VAL A 150 -4.69 3.87 5.91
C VAL A 150 -4.50 4.81 4.72
N LYS A 151 -4.87 4.34 3.51
CA LYS A 151 -4.80 5.12 2.26
C LYS A 151 -6.15 5.12 1.57
N THR A 152 -6.49 6.24 0.95
CA THR A 152 -7.81 6.43 0.34
C THR A 152 -7.98 5.66 -0.97
N SER A 153 -6.93 5.57 -1.80
CA SER A 153 -7.11 5.27 -3.24
C SER A 153 -5.92 4.54 -3.84
N THR A 154 -6.19 3.68 -4.82
CA THR A 154 -5.17 3.02 -5.64
C THR A 154 -4.61 3.95 -6.73
N GLY A 155 -5.39 4.91 -7.20
CA GLY A 155 -5.11 5.68 -8.41
C GLY A 155 -5.52 4.98 -9.72
N PHE A 156 -6.11 3.78 -9.64
CA PHE A 156 -6.56 2.97 -10.78
C PHE A 156 -8.09 2.87 -10.89
N SER A 157 -8.82 3.64 -10.09
CA SER A 157 -10.27 3.72 -10.11
C SER A 157 -10.76 5.12 -10.48
N THR A 158 -12.06 5.38 -10.33
CA THR A 158 -12.73 6.60 -10.81
C THR A 158 -12.52 7.83 -9.92
N GLY A 159 -12.04 7.66 -8.69
CA GLY A 159 -11.87 8.74 -7.71
C GLY A 159 -10.52 8.72 -7.01
N GLY A 160 -10.22 9.83 -6.33
CA GLY A 160 -9.03 10.01 -5.49
C GLY A 160 -9.43 10.48 -4.09
N ALA A 161 -8.45 10.98 -3.33
CA ALA A 161 -8.67 11.50 -1.99
C ALA A 161 -9.50 12.79 -2.00
N THR A 162 -10.43 12.90 -1.06
CA THR A 162 -11.14 14.15 -0.76
C THR A 162 -10.80 14.62 0.66
N ILE A 163 -11.03 15.90 0.96
CA ILE A 163 -10.85 16.44 2.32
C ILE A 163 -11.75 15.70 3.31
N SER A 164 -12.99 15.38 2.91
CA SER A 164 -13.94 14.63 3.73
C SER A 164 -13.43 13.24 4.05
N ASP A 165 -12.90 12.51 3.06
CA ASP A 165 -12.34 11.16 3.26
C ASP A 165 -11.19 11.18 4.29
N VAL A 166 -10.27 12.13 4.14
CA VAL A 166 -9.13 12.24 5.06
C VAL A 166 -9.60 12.60 6.48
N ALA A 167 -10.59 13.49 6.63
CA ALA A 167 -11.13 13.86 7.92
C ALA A 167 -11.82 12.69 8.64
N GLN A 168 -12.49 11.80 7.90
CA GLN A 168 -13.15 10.61 8.45
C GLN A 168 -12.16 9.51 8.85
N GLN A 169 -10.97 9.49 8.26
CA GLN A 169 -9.92 8.49 8.51
C GLN A 169 -8.95 8.91 9.63
N LEU A 170 -9.09 10.12 10.15
CA LEU A 170 -8.33 10.56 11.31
C LEU A 170 -8.95 10.01 12.61
N PRO A 171 -8.11 9.62 13.60
CA PRO A 171 -8.59 9.14 14.90
C PRO A 171 -9.28 10.24 15.70
#